data_37fc541196b9ae26bbf473e139130ff2
#
_entry.id   37fc541196b9ae26bbf473e139130ff2
#
_cell.length_a   1.000
_cell.length_b   1.000
_cell.length_c   1.000
_cell.angle_alpha   90.00
_cell.angle_beta   90.00
_cell.angle_gamma   90.00
#
_symmetry.space_group_name_H-M   'P 1'
#
loop_
_entity.id
_entity.type
_entity.pdbx_description
1 polymer ?
#
loop_
_entity_poly.entity_id
_entity_poly.type
_entity_poly.pdbx_seq_one_letter_code
_entity_poly.pdbx_strand_id
1 'polypeptide(L)'
;MESKFLPSTTAYFQINSLYVDTGKHKVLIDNGMGPYLGPSGGHLPDHLRNLGIAPEEIDTIILSHAHLDHVFGTLAPDDSQVFPNARYVIGEQEWAYWKQPDIKLGNLLPDEWKRMIVEGAKRHLGGIKERVEFVKPGQEVVTGITAVEAFGHTPGMLAFNISSGSESLFYSADALHHFALSVVHPEWHVGFDNDQELGARTRLRVLNQVIAERSLVLVPHFPFPGLGHITQQGQVRSWEPTVWHW
;
A
#
# COMPACT_ATOMS: atom_id res chain seq x y z
N MET A 1 23.42 1.06 0.23
CA MET A 1 23.16 0.48 1.56
C MET A 1 24.21 0.93 2.56
N GLU A 2 25.50 0.65 2.38
CA GLU A 2 26.58 0.99 3.34
C GLU A 2 26.65 2.47 3.70
N SER A 3 26.54 3.38 2.75
CA SER A 3 26.51 4.83 2.99
C SER A 3 25.35 5.31 3.87
N LYS A 4 24.36 4.48 4.08
CA LYS A 4 23.20 4.70 4.97
C LYS A 4 23.26 3.85 6.24
N PHE A 5 24.40 3.21 6.51
CA PHE A 5 24.61 2.29 7.64
C PHE A 5 23.62 1.11 7.67
N LEU A 6 23.19 0.66 6.49
CA LEU A 6 22.24 -0.44 6.34
C LEU A 6 22.98 -1.72 5.90
N PRO A 7 22.48 -2.92 6.29
CA PRO A 7 23.02 -4.18 5.84
C PRO A 7 23.03 -4.27 4.30
N SER A 8 24.11 -4.78 3.71
CA SER A 8 24.24 -4.90 2.26
C SER A 8 23.46 -6.09 1.67
N THR A 9 23.06 -7.04 2.50
CA THR A 9 22.45 -8.32 2.10
C THR A 9 21.00 -8.49 2.55
N THR A 10 20.48 -7.54 3.35
CA THR A 10 19.13 -7.63 3.92
C THR A 10 18.45 -6.26 3.83
N ALA A 11 17.24 -6.25 3.29
CA ALA A 11 16.37 -5.08 3.35
C ALA A 11 15.21 -5.36 4.31
N TYR A 12 14.91 -4.40 5.18
CA TYR A 12 13.77 -4.44 6.11
C TYR A 12 12.65 -3.59 5.56
N PHE A 13 11.45 -4.17 5.53
CA PHE A 13 10.23 -3.50 5.11
C PHE A 13 9.29 -3.36 6.30
N GLN A 14 8.73 -2.19 6.49
CA GLN A 14 7.61 -1.98 7.41
C GLN A 14 6.30 -2.29 6.69
N ILE A 15 5.22 -2.42 7.44
CA ILE A 15 3.86 -2.52 6.89
C ILE A 15 3.05 -1.44 7.58
N ASN A 16 2.94 -0.27 6.94
CA ASN A 16 2.21 0.87 7.46
C ASN A 16 0.87 1.00 6.72
N SER A 17 -0.23 1.06 7.45
CA SER A 17 -1.55 1.40 6.93
C SER A 17 -1.87 2.86 7.23
N LEU A 18 -2.71 3.50 6.42
CA LEU A 18 -3.11 4.89 6.63
C LEU A 18 -4.57 4.96 7.06
N TYR A 19 -4.83 5.51 8.25
CA TYR A 19 -6.17 5.88 8.69
C TYR A 19 -6.43 7.35 8.37
N VAL A 20 -7.59 7.64 7.78
CA VAL A 20 -8.05 8.99 7.44
C VAL A 20 -9.45 9.21 8.00
N ASP A 21 -9.60 10.19 8.88
CA ASP A 21 -10.90 10.67 9.30
C ASP A 21 -11.27 11.93 8.49
N THR A 22 -12.29 11.82 7.66
CA THR A 22 -12.79 12.93 6.84
C THR A 22 -13.85 13.77 7.56
N GLY A 23 -14.18 13.41 8.80
CA GLY A 23 -15.34 13.96 9.53
C GLY A 23 -16.69 13.36 9.11
N LYS A 24 -16.73 12.67 7.96
CA LYS A 24 -17.91 11.92 7.46
C LYS A 24 -17.65 10.44 7.34
N HIS A 25 -16.43 10.08 6.98
CA HIS A 25 -15.99 8.72 6.74
C HIS A 25 -14.74 8.42 7.54
N LYS A 26 -14.68 7.25 8.13
CA LYS A 26 -13.50 6.67 8.75
C LYS A 26 -12.90 5.67 7.76
N VAL A 27 -11.88 6.11 7.06
CA VAL A 27 -11.26 5.39 5.94
C VAL A 27 -9.96 4.74 6.40
N LEU A 28 -9.75 3.49 6.01
CA LEU A 28 -8.47 2.82 6.15
C LEU A 28 -7.94 2.51 4.74
N ILE A 29 -6.70 2.92 4.44
CA ILE A 29 -6.03 2.55 3.20
C ILE A 29 -5.06 1.42 3.53
N ASP A 30 -5.30 0.27 2.94
CA ASP A 30 -4.71 -1.04 3.20
C ASP A 30 -4.89 -1.51 4.65
N ASN A 31 -5.06 -2.79 4.86
CA ASN A 31 -5.40 -3.33 6.18
C ASN A 31 -4.36 -4.32 6.73
N GLY A 32 -3.16 -4.28 6.15
CA GLY A 32 -2.04 -5.07 6.64
C GLY A 32 -2.16 -6.56 6.30
N MET A 33 -1.31 -7.34 6.94
CA MET A 33 -1.08 -8.74 6.60
C MET A 33 -1.82 -9.73 7.51
N GLY A 34 -2.63 -9.23 8.45
CA GLY A 34 -3.26 -10.12 9.41
C GLY A 34 -2.23 -10.95 10.20
N PRO A 35 -2.63 -12.08 10.80
CA PRO A 35 -1.77 -12.89 11.68
C PRO A 35 -0.76 -13.79 10.93
N TYR A 36 -0.50 -13.56 9.63
CA TYR A 36 0.25 -14.50 8.78
C TYR A 36 1.77 -14.42 8.93
N LEU A 37 2.33 -13.39 9.57
CA LEU A 37 3.76 -13.31 9.90
C LEU A 37 4.04 -13.53 11.40
N GLY A 38 3.23 -14.33 12.07
CA GLY A 38 3.41 -14.61 13.49
C GLY A 38 3.43 -13.33 14.33
N PRO A 39 4.40 -13.19 15.27
CA PRO A 39 4.43 -12.05 16.18
C PRO A 39 4.64 -10.67 15.53
N SER A 40 5.04 -10.63 14.26
CA SER A 40 5.31 -9.37 13.56
C SER A 40 4.11 -8.83 12.78
N GLY A 41 3.00 -9.55 12.72
CA GLY A 41 1.80 -9.17 11.97
C GLY A 41 0.53 -9.13 12.80
N GLY A 42 -0.57 -8.63 12.22
CA GLY A 42 -1.91 -8.71 12.80
C GLY A 42 -2.24 -7.66 13.87
N HIS A 43 -1.37 -6.69 14.11
CA HIS A 43 -1.53 -5.72 15.21
C HIS A 43 -2.40 -4.51 14.86
N LEU A 44 -2.78 -4.32 13.60
CA LEU A 44 -3.52 -3.13 13.17
C LEU A 44 -4.83 -2.90 13.95
N PRO A 45 -5.68 -3.90 14.20
CA PRO A 45 -6.89 -3.70 14.99
C PRO A 45 -6.61 -3.23 16.42
N ASP A 46 -5.54 -3.74 17.05
CA ASP A 46 -5.15 -3.33 18.39
C ASP A 46 -4.53 -1.94 18.40
N HIS A 47 -3.75 -1.58 17.39
CA HIS A 47 -3.24 -0.23 17.23
C HIS A 47 -4.39 0.79 17.06
N LEU A 48 -5.41 0.47 16.27
CA LEU A 48 -6.60 1.32 16.13
C LEU A 48 -7.33 1.47 17.48
N ARG A 49 -7.56 0.36 18.22
CA ARG A 49 -8.19 0.41 19.56
C ARG A 49 -7.39 1.27 20.55
N ASN A 50 -6.07 1.18 20.51
CA ASN A 50 -5.19 2.01 21.35
C ASN A 50 -5.29 3.51 21.04
N LEU A 51 -5.70 3.85 19.82
CA LEU A 51 -6.02 5.22 19.40
C LEU A 51 -7.49 5.60 19.66
N GLY A 52 -8.27 4.73 20.31
CA GLY A 52 -9.69 4.95 20.57
C GLY A 52 -10.60 4.71 19.37
N ILE A 53 -10.11 3.99 18.35
CA ILE A 53 -10.86 3.69 17.13
C ILE A 53 -11.20 2.21 17.12
N ALA A 54 -12.49 1.87 17.26
CA ALA A 54 -12.92 0.49 17.13
C ALA A 54 -12.90 0.05 15.66
N PRO A 55 -12.49 -1.18 15.33
CA PRO A 55 -12.57 -1.70 13.95
C PRO A 55 -13.98 -1.60 13.34
N GLU A 56 -15.00 -1.69 14.14
CA GLU A 56 -16.42 -1.54 13.76
C GLU A 56 -16.79 -0.12 13.33
N GLU A 57 -15.97 0.87 13.65
CA GLU A 57 -16.17 2.27 13.26
C GLU A 57 -15.60 2.58 11.87
N ILE A 58 -14.74 1.72 11.32
CA ILE A 58 -14.23 1.87 9.97
C ILE A 58 -15.36 1.57 8.99
N ASP A 59 -15.74 2.57 8.20
CA ASP A 59 -16.83 2.44 7.23
C ASP A 59 -16.34 2.20 5.79
N THR A 60 -15.08 2.53 5.50
CA THR A 60 -14.50 2.36 4.18
C THR A 60 -13.07 1.83 4.27
N ILE A 61 -12.79 0.74 3.57
CA ILE A 61 -11.43 0.24 3.37
C ILE A 61 -11.08 0.37 1.89
N ILE A 62 -9.99 1.06 1.60
CA ILE A 62 -9.42 1.17 0.27
C ILE A 62 -8.27 0.19 0.19
N LEU A 63 -8.33 -0.73 -0.78
CA LEU A 63 -7.25 -1.67 -1.07
C LEU A 63 -6.48 -1.16 -2.28
N SER A 64 -5.21 -0.81 -2.07
CA SER A 64 -4.34 -0.35 -3.14
C SER A 64 -4.09 -1.46 -4.16
N HIS A 65 -3.86 -2.66 -3.67
CA HIS A 65 -3.71 -3.91 -4.43
C HIS A 65 -3.91 -5.11 -3.51
N ALA A 66 -3.84 -6.34 -4.03
CA ALA A 66 -4.20 -7.51 -3.24
C ALA A 66 -3.02 -8.43 -2.88
N HIS A 67 -1.81 -7.89 -2.69
CA HIS A 67 -0.76 -8.63 -2.02
C HIS A 67 -1.05 -8.81 -0.53
N LEU A 68 -0.36 -9.79 0.05
CA LEU A 68 -0.64 -10.30 1.40
C LEU A 68 -0.60 -9.22 2.49
N ASP A 69 0.32 -8.29 2.42
CA ASP A 69 0.54 -7.26 3.42
C ASP A 69 -0.37 -6.03 3.26
N HIS A 70 -1.26 -6.04 2.27
CA HIS A 70 -2.26 -5.01 2.01
C HIS A 70 -3.69 -5.51 2.22
N VAL A 71 -3.96 -6.81 2.02
CA VAL A 71 -5.33 -7.35 2.03
C VAL A 71 -5.58 -8.44 3.09
N PHE A 72 -4.54 -9.10 3.65
CA PHE A 72 -4.76 -10.23 4.54
C PHE A 72 -5.28 -9.85 5.94
N GLY A 73 -5.30 -8.56 6.28
CA GLY A 73 -6.02 -8.06 7.47
C GLY A 73 -7.54 -8.02 7.33
N THR A 74 -8.10 -8.40 6.18
CA THR A 74 -9.54 -8.36 5.90
C THR A 74 -10.33 -9.41 6.68
N LEU A 75 -9.82 -10.63 6.75
CA LEU A 75 -10.47 -11.75 7.44
C LEU A 75 -9.61 -12.26 8.59
N ALA A 76 -10.26 -12.58 9.68
CA ALA A 76 -9.67 -13.33 10.79
C ALA A 76 -9.45 -14.81 10.39
N PRO A 77 -8.73 -15.61 11.22
CA PRO A 77 -8.49 -17.03 10.94
C PRO A 77 -9.76 -17.87 10.78
N ASP A 78 -10.85 -17.46 11.41
CA ASP A 78 -12.18 -18.12 11.37
C ASP A 78 -13.07 -17.61 10.21
N ASP A 79 -12.52 -16.86 9.26
CA ASP A 79 -13.20 -16.21 8.15
C ASP A 79 -14.16 -15.08 8.53
N SER A 80 -14.24 -14.67 9.79
CA SER A 80 -14.98 -13.48 10.17
C SER A 80 -14.29 -12.22 9.65
N GLN A 81 -15.07 -11.19 9.29
CA GLN A 81 -14.53 -9.91 8.84
C GLN A 81 -13.98 -9.12 10.01
N VAL A 82 -12.72 -8.68 9.91
CA VAL A 82 -12.05 -7.86 10.94
C VAL A 82 -12.69 -6.47 11.04
N PHE A 83 -13.20 -5.95 9.92
CA PHE A 83 -13.89 -4.66 9.82
C PHE A 83 -15.32 -4.87 9.35
N PRO A 84 -16.25 -5.26 10.26
CA PRO A 84 -17.55 -5.82 9.88
C PRO A 84 -18.50 -4.82 9.23
N ASN A 85 -18.30 -3.52 9.43
CA ASN A 85 -19.16 -2.47 8.90
C ASN A 85 -18.59 -1.79 7.64
N ALA A 86 -17.36 -2.12 7.25
CA ALA A 86 -16.70 -1.48 6.12
C ALA A 86 -17.25 -1.95 4.76
N ARG A 87 -17.39 -1.01 3.82
CA ARG A 87 -17.35 -1.29 2.39
C ARG A 87 -15.88 -1.33 1.94
N TYR A 88 -15.61 -2.04 0.87
CA TYR A 88 -14.25 -2.18 0.34
C TYR A 88 -14.17 -1.58 -1.05
N VAL A 89 -13.15 -0.77 -1.29
CA VAL A 89 -12.91 -0.15 -2.60
C VAL A 89 -11.58 -0.65 -3.14
N ILE A 90 -11.58 -1.14 -4.37
CA ILE A 90 -10.39 -1.67 -5.05
C ILE A 90 -10.40 -1.27 -6.53
N GLY A 91 -9.23 -1.20 -7.15
CA GLY A 91 -9.12 -1.00 -8.58
C GLY A 91 -9.88 -2.09 -9.38
N GLU A 92 -10.72 -1.68 -10.35
CA GLU A 92 -11.47 -2.63 -11.19
C GLU A 92 -10.52 -3.63 -11.89
N GLN A 93 -9.38 -3.14 -12.38
CA GLN A 93 -8.37 -3.95 -13.05
C GLN A 93 -7.65 -4.89 -12.07
N GLU A 94 -7.39 -4.44 -10.85
CA GLU A 94 -6.80 -5.25 -9.79
C GLU A 94 -7.72 -6.42 -9.43
N TRP A 95 -8.98 -6.12 -9.18
CA TRP A 95 -9.97 -7.15 -8.90
C TRP A 95 -10.11 -8.17 -10.03
N ALA A 96 -10.17 -7.71 -11.29
CA ALA A 96 -10.28 -8.58 -12.47
C ALA A 96 -9.04 -9.48 -12.61
N TYR A 97 -7.84 -8.97 -12.30
CA TYR A 97 -6.61 -9.75 -12.32
C TYR A 97 -6.65 -10.92 -11.34
N TRP A 98 -6.99 -10.67 -10.06
CA TRP A 98 -7.00 -11.71 -9.03
C TRP A 98 -8.13 -12.74 -9.18
N LYS A 99 -9.10 -12.48 -10.03
CA LYS A 99 -10.14 -13.45 -10.39
C LYS A 99 -9.74 -14.43 -11.51
N GLN A 100 -8.62 -14.21 -12.15
CA GLN A 100 -8.14 -15.10 -13.20
C GLN A 100 -7.81 -16.50 -12.64
N PRO A 101 -7.97 -17.57 -13.41
CA PRO A 101 -7.59 -18.90 -12.99
C PRO A 101 -6.08 -19.00 -12.74
N ASP A 102 -5.27 -18.43 -13.63
CA ASP A 102 -3.80 -18.44 -13.58
C ASP A 102 -3.29 -17.05 -13.26
N ILE A 103 -2.90 -16.86 -12.00
CA ILE A 103 -2.25 -15.63 -11.52
C ILE A 103 -0.74 -15.76 -11.70
N LYS A 104 -0.14 -14.82 -12.41
CA LYS A 104 1.32 -14.74 -12.59
C LYS A 104 1.87 -13.71 -11.61
N LEU A 105 2.70 -14.13 -10.69
CA LEU A 105 3.45 -13.26 -9.78
C LEU A 105 4.88 -13.07 -10.26
N GLY A 106 5.57 -12.09 -9.70
CA GLY A 106 6.98 -11.81 -9.99
C GLY A 106 7.87 -13.05 -9.97
N ASN A 107 8.83 -13.12 -10.86
CA ASN A 107 9.61 -14.33 -11.14
C ASN A 107 10.56 -14.75 -9.99
N LEU A 108 10.90 -13.83 -9.09
CA LEU A 108 11.88 -14.08 -8.02
C LEU A 108 11.26 -14.62 -6.73
N LEU A 109 9.93 -14.75 -6.66
CA LEU A 109 9.26 -15.32 -5.50
C LEU A 109 9.37 -16.87 -5.53
N PRO A 110 9.67 -17.51 -4.38
CA PRO A 110 9.56 -18.96 -4.24
C PRO A 110 8.13 -19.45 -4.52
N ASP A 111 7.98 -20.65 -5.09
CA ASP A 111 6.66 -21.17 -5.46
C ASP A 111 5.70 -21.36 -4.28
N GLU A 112 6.22 -21.64 -3.09
CA GLU A 112 5.44 -21.71 -1.86
C GLU A 112 4.82 -20.34 -1.52
N TRP A 113 5.61 -19.26 -1.62
CA TRP A 113 5.14 -17.90 -1.42
C TRP A 113 4.11 -17.49 -2.46
N LYS A 114 4.35 -17.84 -3.74
CA LYS A 114 3.38 -17.58 -4.82
C LYS A 114 2.04 -18.23 -4.52
N ARG A 115 2.04 -19.48 -4.09
CA ARG A 115 0.80 -20.18 -3.72
C ARG A 115 0.10 -19.47 -2.55
N MET A 116 0.82 -19.19 -1.46
CA MET A 116 0.27 -18.50 -0.30
C MET A 116 -0.36 -17.15 -0.67
N ILE A 117 0.32 -16.35 -1.49
CA ILE A 117 -0.18 -15.04 -1.94
C ILE A 117 -1.46 -15.22 -2.76
N VAL A 118 -1.45 -16.12 -3.74
CA VAL A 118 -2.62 -16.33 -4.64
C VAL A 118 -3.82 -16.89 -3.88
N GLU A 119 -3.62 -17.92 -3.07
CA GLU A 119 -4.70 -18.54 -2.29
C GLU A 119 -5.25 -17.57 -1.24
N GLY A 120 -4.36 -16.85 -0.56
CA GLY A 120 -4.74 -15.86 0.43
C GLY A 120 -5.50 -14.68 -0.20
N ALA A 121 -5.00 -14.10 -1.30
CA ALA A 121 -5.71 -13.03 -2.00
C ALA A 121 -7.11 -13.48 -2.44
N LYS A 122 -7.23 -14.67 -3.05
CA LYS A 122 -8.55 -15.22 -3.44
C LYS A 122 -9.49 -15.42 -2.25
N ARG A 123 -8.96 -15.90 -1.11
CA ARG A 123 -9.72 -16.06 0.14
C ARG A 123 -10.23 -14.72 0.66
N HIS A 124 -9.33 -13.76 0.85
CA HIS A 124 -9.67 -12.45 1.44
C HIS A 124 -10.57 -11.63 0.54
N LEU A 125 -10.31 -11.57 -0.77
CA LEU A 125 -11.19 -10.92 -1.74
C LEU A 125 -12.55 -11.65 -1.86
N GLY A 126 -12.56 -12.97 -1.75
CA GLY A 126 -13.80 -13.77 -1.73
C GLY A 126 -14.70 -13.43 -0.56
N GLY A 127 -14.11 -13.20 0.62
CA GLY A 127 -14.84 -12.86 1.86
C GLY A 127 -15.51 -11.50 1.87
N ILE A 128 -15.11 -10.59 0.97
CA ILE A 128 -15.66 -9.22 0.88
C ILE A 128 -16.48 -8.98 -0.40
N LYS A 129 -16.62 -9.96 -1.26
CA LYS A 129 -17.19 -9.80 -2.61
C LYS A 129 -18.56 -9.10 -2.69
N GLU A 130 -19.39 -9.21 -1.65
CA GLU A 130 -20.70 -8.57 -1.56
C GLU A 130 -20.66 -7.10 -1.14
N ARG A 131 -19.48 -6.60 -0.75
CA ARG A 131 -19.26 -5.23 -0.23
C ARG A 131 -18.19 -4.46 -1.01
N VAL A 132 -17.80 -4.96 -2.19
CA VAL A 132 -16.79 -4.36 -3.03
C VAL A 132 -17.39 -3.34 -3.97
N GLU A 133 -16.77 -2.18 -4.02
CA GLU A 133 -16.99 -1.15 -5.04
C GLU A 133 -15.70 -1.00 -5.85
N PHE A 134 -15.87 -0.74 -7.15
CA PHE A 134 -14.73 -0.58 -8.05
C PHE A 134 -14.44 0.87 -8.33
N VAL A 135 -13.14 1.19 -8.40
CA VAL A 135 -12.65 2.51 -8.73
C VAL A 135 -11.67 2.43 -9.90
N LYS A 136 -11.61 3.49 -10.70
CA LYS A 136 -10.64 3.68 -11.79
C LYS A 136 -9.70 4.84 -11.48
N PRO A 137 -8.51 4.88 -12.06
CA PRO A 137 -7.63 6.05 -11.96
C PRO A 137 -8.38 7.35 -12.30
N GLY A 138 -8.16 8.39 -11.50
CA GLY A 138 -8.82 9.69 -11.62
C GLY A 138 -10.17 9.81 -10.95
N GLN A 139 -10.75 8.71 -10.44
CA GLN A 139 -12.01 8.76 -9.72
C GLN A 139 -11.79 9.00 -8.22
N GLU A 140 -12.71 9.74 -7.62
CA GLU A 140 -12.77 9.97 -6.19
C GLU A 140 -13.46 8.79 -5.49
N VAL A 141 -12.86 8.28 -4.41
CA VAL A 141 -13.40 7.18 -3.59
C VAL A 141 -14.36 7.71 -2.53
N VAL A 142 -13.89 8.68 -1.79
CA VAL A 142 -14.63 9.56 -0.88
C VAL A 142 -14.10 10.96 -1.10
N THR A 143 -14.86 11.97 -0.70
CA THR A 143 -14.44 13.36 -0.86
C THR A 143 -13.05 13.59 -0.30
N GLY A 144 -12.14 14.04 -1.16
CA GLY A 144 -10.75 14.29 -0.84
C GLY A 144 -9.80 13.11 -1.06
N ILE A 145 -10.26 11.91 -1.44
CA ILE A 145 -9.39 10.76 -1.73
C ILE A 145 -9.59 10.31 -3.18
N THR A 146 -8.61 10.57 -4.04
CA THR A 146 -8.66 10.28 -5.47
C THR A 146 -7.67 9.18 -5.85
N ALA A 147 -8.12 8.20 -6.61
CA ALA A 147 -7.31 7.11 -7.12
C ALA A 147 -6.33 7.57 -8.22
N VAL A 148 -5.09 7.12 -8.15
CA VAL A 148 -4.02 7.42 -9.12
C VAL A 148 -3.48 6.11 -9.67
N GLU A 149 -3.30 6.03 -10.99
CA GLU A 149 -2.68 4.87 -11.63
C GLU A 149 -1.27 4.61 -11.07
N ALA A 150 -1.01 3.37 -10.64
CA ALA A 150 0.30 2.94 -10.17
C ALA A 150 0.63 1.50 -10.62
N PHE A 151 0.22 1.14 -11.84
CA PHE A 151 0.39 -0.20 -12.41
C PHE A 151 1.86 -0.62 -12.54
N GLY A 152 2.10 -1.93 -12.45
CA GLY A 152 3.42 -2.55 -12.63
C GLY A 152 3.77 -3.51 -11.50
N HIS A 153 3.68 -3.07 -10.24
CA HIS A 153 3.82 -3.93 -9.07
C HIS A 153 2.75 -5.02 -9.10
N THR A 154 1.49 -4.65 -9.20
CA THR A 154 0.43 -5.49 -9.75
C THR A 154 -0.21 -4.81 -10.96
N PRO A 155 -0.94 -5.56 -11.82
CA PRO A 155 -1.52 -4.99 -13.04
C PRO A 155 -2.55 -3.89 -12.83
N GLY A 156 -3.17 -3.82 -11.66
CA GLY A 156 -4.21 -2.85 -11.34
C GLY A 156 -3.97 -2.03 -10.07
N MET A 157 -2.76 -2.05 -9.51
CA MET A 157 -2.41 -1.29 -8.31
C MET A 157 -2.71 0.19 -8.45
N LEU A 158 -3.29 0.78 -7.40
CA LEU A 158 -3.57 2.20 -7.30
C LEU A 158 -2.77 2.84 -6.16
N ALA A 159 -2.29 4.04 -6.41
CA ALA A 159 -1.88 5.02 -5.41
C ALA A 159 -3.05 5.97 -5.13
N PHE A 160 -2.92 6.88 -4.15
CA PHE A 160 -4.00 7.79 -3.80
C PHE A 160 -3.47 9.18 -3.49
N ASN A 161 -4.15 10.21 -4.02
CA ASN A 161 -4.04 11.58 -3.55
C ASN A 161 -5.10 11.82 -2.47
N ILE A 162 -4.66 12.25 -1.30
CA ILE A 162 -5.52 12.65 -0.19
C ILE A 162 -5.39 14.17 -0.02
N SER A 163 -6.51 14.89 -0.05
CA SER A 163 -6.53 16.35 0.02
C SER A 163 -7.55 16.87 1.01
N SER A 164 -7.18 17.93 1.74
CA SER A 164 -8.05 18.66 2.66
C SER A 164 -7.68 20.14 2.65
N GLY A 165 -8.53 20.98 2.08
CA GLY A 165 -8.24 22.40 1.86
C GLY A 165 -7.01 22.59 0.98
N SER A 166 -5.96 23.21 1.51
CA SER A 166 -4.68 23.42 0.82
C SER A 166 -3.65 22.31 1.07
N GLU A 167 -3.94 21.38 1.97
CA GLU A 167 -3.03 20.31 2.34
C GLU A 167 -3.25 19.07 1.48
N SER A 168 -2.17 18.36 1.17
CA SER A 168 -2.23 17.13 0.40
C SER A 168 -1.21 16.10 0.90
N LEU A 169 -1.58 14.83 0.76
CA LEU A 169 -0.75 13.67 1.03
C LEU A 169 -0.86 12.71 -0.15
N PHE A 170 0.27 12.20 -0.63
CA PHE A 170 0.32 11.15 -1.62
C PHE A 170 0.61 9.79 -0.94
N TYR A 171 -0.32 8.85 -1.04
CA TYR A 171 -0.12 7.46 -0.64
C TYR A 171 0.43 6.67 -1.85
N SER A 172 1.69 6.23 -1.77
CA SER A 172 2.39 5.66 -2.93
C SER A 172 2.01 4.23 -3.26
N ALA A 173 1.36 3.50 -2.36
CA ALA A 173 1.29 2.04 -2.39
C ALA A 173 2.69 1.45 -2.65
N ASP A 174 2.80 0.35 -3.38
CA ASP A 174 4.05 -0.35 -3.67
C ASP A 174 4.76 0.13 -4.95
N ALA A 175 4.47 1.38 -5.36
CA ALA A 175 5.37 2.05 -6.29
C ALA A 175 6.77 2.27 -5.70
N LEU A 176 6.85 2.36 -4.36
CA LEU A 176 8.09 2.52 -3.59
C LEU A 176 8.16 1.48 -2.47
N HIS A 177 9.30 0.79 -2.33
CA HIS A 177 9.47 -0.29 -1.35
C HIS A 177 10.50 0.01 -0.26
N HIS A 178 11.60 0.71 -0.60
CA HIS A 178 12.69 0.93 0.35
C HIS A 178 13.36 2.27 0.07
N PHE A 179 13.48 3.12 1.12
CA PHE A 179 13.95 4.51 0.97
C PHE A 179 15.37 4.62 0.39
N ALA A 180 16.27 3.67 0.71
CA ALA A 180 17.64 3.67 0.22
C ALA A 180 17.82 2.94 -1.13
N LEU A 181 16.80 2.25 -1.63
CA LEU A 181 16.84 1.54 -2.91
C LEU A 181 15.92 2.20 -3.92
N SER A 182 14.60 2.14 -3.71
CA SER A 182 13.60 2.63 -4.68
C SER A 182 13.68 4.14 -4.94
N VAL A 183 14.13 4.93 -3.96
CA VAL A 183 14.28 6.38 -4.12
C VAL A 183 15.56 6.71 -4.87
N VAL A 184 16.66 6.04 -4.50
CA VAL A 184 18.00 6.33 -5.05
C VAL A 184 18.18 5.70 -6.43
N HIS A 185 17.65 4.49 -6.63
CA HIS A 185 17.76 3.68 -7.84
C HIS A 185 16.39 3.26 -8.37
N PRO A 186 15.55 4.21 -8.81
CA PRO A 186 14.18 3.91 -9.26
C PRO A 186 14.13 3.01 -10.50
N GLU A 187 15.21 2.97 -11.28
CA GLU A 187 15.36 2.13 -12.45
C GLU A 187 15.59 0.64 -12.13
N TRP A 188 15.93 0.31 -10.89
CA TRP A 188 16.18 -1.08 -10.52
C TRP A 188 14.88 -1.87 -10.49
N HIS A 189 14.97 -3.09 -11.03
CA HIS A 189 13.84 -4.02 -11.02
C HIS A 189 13.64 -4.61 -9.63
N VAL A 190 12.39 -4.66 -9.21
CA VAL A 190 11.99 -5.28 -7.95
C VAL A 190 11.42 -6.65 -8.22
N GLY A 191 11.90 -7.67 -7.49
CA GLY A 191 11.51 -9.06 -7.72
C GLY A 191 10.04 -9.37 -7.41
N PHE A 192 9.37 -8.49 -6.70
CA PHE A 192 7.94 -8.59 -6.40
C PHE A 192 7.04 -8.00 -7.50
N ASP A 193 7.59 -7.16 -8.39
CA ASP A 193 6.82 -6.53 -9.46
C ASP A 193 6.39 -7.58 -10.50
N ASN A 194 5.11 -7.61 -10.83
CA ASN A 194 4.58 -8.47 -11.87
C ASN A 194 5.11 -8.10 -13.26
N ASP A 195 5.20 -6.81 -13.53
CA ASP A 195 5.86 -6.23 -14.71
C ASP A 195 6.95 -5.28 -14.20
N GLN A 196 8.19 -5.77 -14.18
CA GLN A 196 9.33 -5.05 -13.63
C GLN A 196 9.66 -3.77 -14.41
N GLU A 197 9.50 -3.79 -15.74
CA GLU A 197 9.72 -2.62 -16.60
C GLU A 197 8.66 -1.54 -16.34
N LEU A 198 7.39 -1.93 -16.28
CA LEU A 198 6.30 -1.02 -15.96
C LEU A 198 6.42 -0.50 -14.52
N GLY A 199 6.77 -1.38 -13.57
CA GLY A 199 7.01 -1.01 -12.17
C GLY A 199 8.11 0.05 -12.03
N ALA A 200 9.24 -0.11 -12.72
CA ALA A 200 10.32 0.89 -12.73
C ALA A 200 9.88 2.22 -13.36
N ARG A 201 9.14 2.19 -14.49
CA ARG A 201 8.58 3.41 -15.11
C ARG A 201 7.57 4.12 -14.19
N THR A 202 6.69 3.37 -13.56
CA THR A 202 5.71 3.90 -12.60
C THR A 202 6.41 4.53 -11.41
N ARG A 203 7.40 3.87 -10.85
CA ARG A 203 8.23 4.38 -9.74
C ARG A 203 8.87 5.71 -10.10
N LEU A 204 9.51 5.78 -11.26
CA LEU A 204 10.14 7.02 -11.74
C LEU A 204 9.12 8.14 -11.93
N ARG A 205 7.94 7.84 -12.50
CA ARG A 205 6.85 8.80 -12.67
C ARG A 205 6.35 9.33 -11.32
N VAL A 206 6.09 8.44 -10.36
CA VAL A 206 5.65 8.81 -8.99
C VAL A 206 6.70 9.69 -8.32
N LEU A 207 7.97 9.30 -8.34
CA LEU A 207 9.05 10.11 -7.77
C LEU A 207 9.12 11.50 -8.39
N ASN A 208 9.07 11.61 -9.70
CA ASN A 208 9.13 12.90 -10.39
C ASN A 208 7.92 13.79 -10.03
N GLN A 209 6.73 13.19 -9.92
CA GLN A 209 5.52 13.88 -9.52
C GLN A 209 5.64 14.45 -8.10
N VAL A 210 5.92 13.60 -7.11
CA VAL A 210 5.95 14.02 -5.69
C VAL A 210 7.07 15.02 -5.40
N ILE A 211 8.19 14.95 -6.13
CA ILE A 211 9.27 15.93 -6.05
C ILE A 211 8.82 17.29 -6.62
N ALA A 212 8.22 17.28 -7.82
CA ALA A 212 7.78 18.52 -8.48
C ALA A 212 6.69 19.24 -7.68
N GLU A 213 5.75 18.48 -7.12
CA GLU A 213 4.64 18.98 -6.30
C GLU A 213 5.05 19.26 -4.85
N ARG A 214 6.25 18.85 -4.42
CA ARG A 214 6.72 18.89 -3.03
C ARG A 214 5.75 18.20 -2.07
N SER A 215 5.11 17.13 -2.52
CA SER A 215 4.07 16.44 -1.80
C SER A 215 4.61 15.84 -0.49
N LEU A 216 3.79 15.86 0.56
CA LEU A 216 3.94 14.94 1.67
C LEU A 216 3.59 13.54 1.14
N VAL A 217 4.42 12.54 1.44
CA VAL A 217 4.25 11.18 0.91
C VAL A 217 4.18 10.19 2.07
N LEU A 218 3.23 9.28 2.02
CA LEU A 218 3.25 8.08 2.85
C LEU A 218 3.63 6.88 1.98
N VAL A 219 4.66 6.16 2.40
CA VAL A 219 5.13 4.93 1.76
C VAL A 219 4.96 3.77 2.74
N PRO A 220 4.14 2.74 2.41
CA PRO A 220 3.83 1.64 3.33
C PRO A 220 5.06 0.93 3.90
N HIS A 221 6.10 0.78 3.08
CA HIS A 221 7.28 -0.03 3.43
C HIS A 221 8.46 0.74 3.98
N PHE A 222 8.35 2.07 4.14
CA PHE A 222 9.41 2.86 4.75
C PHE A 222 9.37 2.78 6.27
N PRO A 223 10.48 3.11 6.96
CA PRO A 223 10.50 3.16 8.42
C PRO A 223 9.35 3.97 8.98
N PHE A 224 8.68 3.43 10.00
CA PHE A 224 7.52 4.09 10.63
C PHE A 224 7.81 5.56 10.96
N PRO A 225 6.90 6.47 10.64
CA PRO A 225 5.53 6.28 10.12
C PRO A 225 5.45 6.11 8.60
N GLY A 226 6.56 6.04 7.88
CA GLY A 226 6.59 6.03 6.43
C GLY A 226 6.21 7.37 5.79
N LEU A 227 6.15 8.45 6.60
CA LEU A 227 5.68 9.78 6.21
C LEU A 227 6.86 10.77 6.07
N GLY A 228 6.90 11.52 4.97
CA GLY A 228 7.97 12.48 4.71
C GLY A 228 7.91 13.07 3.30
N HIS A 229 9.03 13.63 2.88
CA HIS A 229 9.18 14.21 1.54
C HIS A 229 10.29 13.50 0.76
N ILE A 230 10.19 13.53 -0.56
CA ILE A 230 11.26 13.09 -1.43
C ILE A 230 11.87 14.33 -2.07
N THR A 231 13.18 14.49 -1.93
CA THR A 231 13.93 15.61 -2.47
C THR A 231 14.87 15.15 -3.58
N GLN A 232 15.30 16.08 -4.41
CA GLN A 232 16.32 15.84 -5.44
C GLN A 232 17.31 16.99 -5.50
N GLN A 233 18.61 16.64 -5.46
CA GLN A 233 19.71 17.56 -5.67
C GLN A 233 20.61 17.00 -6.79
N GLY A 234 20.59 17.64 -7.95
CA GLY A 234 21.24 17.11 -9.15
C GLY A 234 20.63 15.78 -9.57
N GLN A 235 21.44 14.72 -9.56
CA GLN A 235 20.99 13.36 -9.88
C GLN A 235 20.64 12.51 -8.62
N VAL A 236 20.85 13.07 -7.44
CA VAL A 236 20.65 12.33 -6.18
C VAL A 236 19.28 12.63 -5.62
N ARG A 237 18.51 11.57 -5.38
CA ARG A 237 17.24 11.62 -4.65
C ARG A 237 17.43 11.16 -3.21
N SER A 238 16.69 11.77 -2.29
CA SER A 238 16.71 11.46 -0.86
C SER A 238 15.31 11.39 -0.29
N TRP A 239 15.14 10.55 0.72
CA TRP A 239 14.00 10.54 1.60
C TRP A 239 14.26 11.40 2.82
N GLU A 240 13.37 12.34 3.11
CA GLU A 240 13.39 13.23 4.26
C GLU A 240 12.17 12.93 5.14
N PRO A 241 12.32 12.12 6.19
CA PRO A 241 11.21 11.77 7.06
C PRO A 241 10.66 12.99 7.79
N THR A 242 9.34 12.99 8.01
CA THR A 242 8.68 14.04 8.81
C THR A 242 9.21 14.04 10.23
N VAL A 243 9.48 15.24 10.76
CA VAL A 243 9.83 15.42 12.16
C VAL A 243 8.59 15.29 13.03
N TRP A 244 8.63 14.44 14.04
CA TRP A 244 7.56 14.32 15.02
C TRP A 244 7.53 15.55 15.92
N HIS A 245 6.33 16.10 16.10
CA HIS A 245 6.03 17.08 17.13
C HIS A 245 5.10 16.40 18.13
N TRP A 246 5.53 16.32 19.38
CA TRP A 246 4.75 15.81 20.50
C TRP A 246 3.94 16.92 21.14
#